data_0730a7d4afd19122139abb1d0508a93e
#
_entry.id   0730a7d4afd19122139abb1d0508a93e
#
_cell.length_a   1.000
_cell.length_b   1.000
_cell.length_c   1.000
_cell.angle_alpha   90.00
_cell.angle_beta   90.00
_cell.angle_gamma   90.00
#
_symmetry.space_group_name_H-M   'P 1'
#
loop_
_entity.id
_entity.type
_entity.pdbx_description
1 polymer ?
#
loop_
_entity_poly.entity_id
_entity_poly.type
_entity_poly.pdbx_seq_one_letter_code
_entity_poly.pdbx_strand_id
1 'polypeptide(L)'
;HEDKHKEGDIIKIKLSEEVSFLNKAAIRETLDHMPENNKVVIDASNTKYIDYDVLELIKEFRDIKAPLKKIEVRLEGFREKYRIENQLQVQSVH
;
A
#
# COMPACT_ATOMS: atom_id res chain seq x y z
N HIS A 1 -12.57 2.58 5.29
CA HIS A 1 -11.95 1.39 4.74
C HIS A 1 -11.40 1.68 3.35
N GLU A 2 -10.85 0.70 2.73
CA GLU A 2 -10.18 0.90 1.46
C GLU A 2 -11.09 0.55 0.29
N ASP A 3 -10.80 1.17 -0.85
CA ASP A 3 -11.44 0.82 -2.13
C ASP A 3 -10.40 0.13 -2.99
N LYS A 4 -10.78 -0.99 -3.56
CA LYS A 4 -9.91 -1.73 -4.46
C LYS A 4 -10.57 -1.79 -5.83
N HIS A 5 -9.83 -1.39 -6.86
CA HIS A 5 -10.35 -1.50 -8.22
C HIS A 5 -9.20 -1.73 -9.19
N LYS A 6 -9.53 -2.14 -10.39
CA LYS A 6 -8.55 -2.47 -11.39
C LYS A 6 -8.66 -1.52 -12.57
N GLU A 7 -7.51 -0.98 -12.98
CA GLU A 7 -7.44 -0.13 -14.17
C GLU A 7 -6.45 -0.78 -15.12
N GLY A 8 -6.97 -1.46 -16.13
CA GLY A 8 -6.12 -2.24 -17.01
C GLY A 8 -5.46 -3.36 -16.23
N ASP A 9 -4.14 -3.36 -16.20
CA ASP A 9 -3.38 -4.39 -15.49
C ASP A 9 -2.91 -3.92 -14.11
N ILE A 10 -3.44 -2.82 -13.63
CA ILE A 10 -3.04 -2.24 -12.34
C ILE A 10 -4.17 -2.40 -11.34
N ILE A 11 -3.86 -2.93 -10.18
CA ILE A 11 -4.82 -3.01 -9.08
C ILE A 11 -4.53 -1.84 -8.16
N LYS A 12 -5.51 -0.98 -7.99
CA LYS A 12 -5.34 0.19 -7.15
C LYS A 12 -6.11 0.04 -5.86
N ILE A 13 -5.43 0.24 -4.74
CA ILE A 13 -6.04 0.21 -3.41
C ILE A 13 -6.00 1.63 -2.88
N LYS A 14 -7.18 2.23 -2.72
CA LYS A 14 -7.29 3.57 -2.19
C LYS A 14 -7.64 3.48 -0.71
N LEU A 15 -6.74 3.97 0.14
CA LEU A 15 -6.96 3.92 1.56
C LEU A 15 -7.93 4.99 2.02
N SER A 16 -8.68 4.70 3.07
CA SER A 16 -9.66 5.64 3.61
C SER A 16 -8.97 6.79 4.32
N GLU A 17 -9.76 7.78 4.67
CA GLU A 17 -9.26 8.96 5.35
C GLU A 17 -8.61 8.61 6.68
N GLU A 18 -9.19 7.65 7.39
CA GLU A 18 -8.67 7.21 8.67
C GLU A 18 -8.46 5.70 8.62
N VAL A 19 -7.21 5.27 8.69
CA VAL A 19 -6.87 3.86 8.66
C VAL A 19 -6.40 3.47 10.05
N SER A 20 -7.30 2.89 10.81
CA SER A 20 -7.03 2.56 12.20
C SER A 20 -6.56 1.11 12.35
N PHE A 21 -6.17 0.78 13.56
CA PHE A 21 -5.84 -0.59 13.92
C PHE A 21 -6.96 -1.57 13.55
N LEU A 22 -8.21 -1.11 13.58
CA LEU A 22 -9.35 -1.98 13.26
C LEU A 22 -9.37 -2.40 11.78
N ASN A 23 -8.67 -1.68 10.93
CA ASN A 23 -8.60 -2.00 9.51
C ASN A 23 -7.51 -3.00 9.17
N LYS A 24 -6.67 -3.33 10.14
CA LYS A 24 -5.48 -4.12 9.88
C LYS A 24 -5.78 -5.49 9.26
N ALA A 25 -6.75 -6.20 9.81
CA ALA A 25 -7.04 -7.53 9.32
C ALA A 25 -7.58 -7.52 7.90
N ALA A 26 -8.45 -6.55 7.60
CA ALA A 26 -9.02 -6.44 6.26
C ALA A 26 -7.95 -6.08 5.23
N ILE A 27 -7.04 -5.18 5.60
CA ILE A 27 -5.97 -4.80 4.70
C ILE A 27 -5.01 -5.95 4.47
N ARG A 28 -4.68 -6.69 5.53
CA ARG A 28 -3.82 -7.86 5.39
C ARG A 28 -4.43 -8.87 4.44
N GLU A 29 -5.72 -9.14 4.60
CA GLU A 29 -6.38 -10.10 3.73
C GLU A 29 -6.36 -9.64 2.28
N THR A 30 -6.64 -8.36 2.05
CA THR A 30 -6.61 -7.82 0.71
C THR A 30 -5.23 -7.99 0.07
N LEU A 31 -4.17 -7.66 0.82
CA LEU A 31 -2.81 -7.75 0.30
C LEU A 31 -2.39 -9.20 0.09
N ASP A 32 -2.78 -10.10 0.99
CA ASP A 32 -2.39 -11.50 0.88
C ASP A 32 -3.03 -12.20 -0.31
N HIS A 33 -4.15 -11.67 -0.80
CA HIS A 33 -4.85 -12.28 -1.91
C HIS A 33 -4.58 -11.60 -3.25
N MET A 34 -3.57 -10.75 -3.32
CA MET A 34 -3.21 -10.13 -4.59
C MET A 34 -2.67 -11.17 -5.55
N PRO A 35 -3.11 -11.14 -6.81
CA PRO A 35 -2.64 -12.11 -7.80
C PRO A 35 -1.18 -11.86 -8.16
N GLU A 36 -0.49 -12.93 -8.55
CA GLU A 36 0.91 -12.83 -8.96
C GLU A 36 1.05 -12.09 -10.28
N ASN A 37 2.24 -11.57 -10.50
CA ASN A 37 2.60 -10.93 -11.77
C ASN A 37 1.71 -9.74 -12.10
N ASN A 38 1.44 -8.92 -11.09
CA ASN A 38 0.58 -7.75 -11.26
C ASN A 38 1.26 -6.51 -10.72
N LYS A 39 0.66 -5.37 -11.01
CA LYS A 39 1.08 -4.11 -10.42
C LYS A 39 0.02 -3.67 -9.42
N VAL A 40 0.46 -3.27 -8.25
CA VAL A 40 -0.43 -2.84 -7.18
C VAL A 40 -0.02 -1.43 -6.77
N VAL A 41 -0.98 -0.53 -6.76
CA VAL A 41 -0.77 0.84 -6.30
C VAL A 41 -1.54 1.02 -5.01
N ILE A 42 -0.86 1.43 -3.95
CA ILE A 42 -1.51 1.73 -2.68
C ILE A 42 -1.52 3.24 -2.53
N ASP A 43 -2.71 3.81 -2.61
CA ASP A 43 -2.89 5.25 -2.65
C ASP A 43 -3.42 5.78 -1.32
N ALA A 44 -2.62 6.59 -0.64
CA ALA A 44 -2.97 7.21 0.62
C ALA A 44 -3.15 8.72 0.48
N SER A 45 -3.42 9.20 -0.73
CA SER A 45 -3.48 10.64 -0.94
C SER A 45 -4.60 11.32 -0.15
N ASN A 46 -5.68 10.60 0.14
CA ASN A 46 -6.77 11.14 0.95
C ASN A 46 -6.68 10.75 2.42
N THR A 47 -5.64 10.05 2.80
CA THR A 47 -5.52 9.51 4.15
C THR A 47 -4.89 10.53 5.08
N LYS A 48 -5.55 10.78 6.19
CA LYS A 48 -5.07 11.70 7.21
C LYS A 48 -4.37 11.00 8.35
N TYR A 49 -4.74 9.77 8.62
CA TYR A 49 -4.16 8.99 9.71
C TYR A 49 -4.01 7.53 9.33
N ILE A 50 -2.87 6.96 9.64
CA ILE A 50 -2.62 5.52 9.46
C ILE A 50 -1.98 4.99 10.72
N ASP A 51 -2.58 3.93 11.27
CA ASP A 51 -2.03 3.26 12.42
C ASP A 51 -0.65 2.68 12.11
N TYR A 52 0.21 2.72 13.10
CA TYR A 52 1.59 2.25 12.93
C TYR A 52 1.65 0.78 12.47
N ASP A 53 0.83 -0.08 13.06
CA ASP A 53 0.86 -1.50 12.68
C ASP A 53 0.42 -1.71 11.24
N VAL A 54 -0.49 -0.87 10.75
CA VAL A 54 -0.90 -0.95 9.36
C VAL A 54 0.23 -0.52 8.45
N LEU A 55 0.98 0.51 8.85
CA LEU A 55 2.14 0.93 8.07
C LEU A 55 3.16 -0.19 7.96
N GLU A 56 3.42 -0.89 9.06
CA GLU A 56 4.37 -1.99 9.05
C GLU A 56 3.89 -3.13 8.15
N LEU A 57 2.60 -3.38 8.15
CA LEU A 57 2.01 -4.39 7.29
C LEU A 57 2.22 -4.03 5.82
N ILE A 58 2.02 -2.78 5.47
CA ILE A 58 2.21 -2.32 4.10
C ILE A 58 3.67 -2.42 3.68
N LYS A 59 4.58 -2.04 4.58
CA LYS A 59 6.01 -2.15 4.29
C LYS A 59 6.43 -3.60 4.09
N GLU A 60 5.92 -4.49 4.91
CA GLU A 60 6.23 -5.90 4.78
C GLU A 60 5.73 -6.45 3.45
N PHE A 61 4.54 -6.05 3.05
CA PHE A 61 4.01 -6.46 1.77
C PHE A 61 4.91 -5.98 0.63
N ARG A 62 5.28 -4.70 0.66
CA ARG A 62 6.11 -4.11 -0.39
C ARG A 62 7.49 -4.77 -0.46
N ASP A 63 8.11 -5.01 0.68
CA ASP A 63 9.50 -5.42 0.72
C ASP A 63 9.72 -6.91 0.67
N ILE A 64 8.75 -7.67 1.14
CA ILE A 64 8.92 -9.12 1.27
C ILE A 64 7.92 -9.91 0.45
N LYS A 65 6.64 -9.66 0.64
CA LYS A 65 5.61 -10.51 0.03
C LYS A 65 5.43 -10.27 -1.45
N ALA A 66 5.44 -9.00 -1.86
CA ALA A 66 5.23 -8.68 -3.27
C ALA A 66 6.34 -9.22 -4.16
N PRO A 67 7.63 -9.09 -3.79
CA PRO A 67 8.68 -9.67 -4.62
C PRO A 67 8.54 -11.17 -4.80
N LEU A 68 8.07 -11.89 -3.79
CA LEU A 68 7.88 -13.33 -3.90
C LEU A 68 6.81 -13.69 -4.90
N LYS A 69 5.84 -12.82 -5.12
CA LYS A 69 4.76 -13.02 -6.07
C LYS A 69 4.98 -12.28 -7.38
N LYS A 70 6.15 -11.67 -7.53
CA LYS A 70 6.46 -10.87 -8.72
C LYS A 70 5.45 -9.74 -8.91
N ILE A 71 5.07 -9.11 -7.82
CA ILE A 71 4.16 -7.99 -7.81
C ILE A 71 4.98 -6.72 -7.69
N GLU A 72 4.72 -5.78 -8.58
CA GLU A 72 5.34 -4.46 -8.50
C GLU A 72 4.43 -3.57 -7.65
N VAL A 73 4.98 -3.01 -6.58
CA VAL A 73 4.20 -2.19 -5.66
C VAL A 73 4.62 -0.72 -5.80
N ARG A 74 3.63 0.14 -5.91
CA ARG A 74 3.85 1.58 -5.91
C ARG A 74 3.06 2.18 -4.75
N LEU A 75 3.72 3.02 -3.96
CA LEU A 75 3.09 3.71 -2.85
C LEU A 75 2.94 5.18 -3.22
N GLU A 76 1.73 5.70 -3.11
CA GLU A 76 1.44 7.08 -3.50
C GLU A 76 0.73 7.82 -2.38
N GLY A 77 1.09 9.10 -2.23
CA GLY A 77 0.36 9.98 -1.33
C GLY A 77 0.61 9.79 0.15
N PHE A 78 1.57 8.98 0.54
CA PHE A 78 1.89 8.80 1.94
C PHE A 78 2.60 10.04 2.47
N ARG A 79 2.20 10.45 3.66
CA ARG A 79 2.79 11.63 4.29
C ARG A 79 4.19 11.32 4.79
N GLU A 80 5.04 12.33 4.73
CA GLU A 80 6.42 12.19 5.14
C GLU A 80 6.57 11.72 6.59
N LYS A 81 5.66 12.16 7.44
CA LYS A 81 5.73 11.79 8.86
C LYS A 81 5.63 10.30 9.12
N TYR A 82 5.13 9.54 8.15
CA TYR A 82 5.00 8.09 8.33
C TYR A 82 6.27 7.34 7.96
N ARG A 83 7.27 8.05 7.43
CA ARG A 83 8.55 7.45 7.08
C ARG A 83 8.41 6.25 6.15
N ILE A 84 7.44 6.34 5.28
CA ILE A 84 7.26 5.35 4.23
C ILE A 84 7.46 6.10 2.91
N GLU A 85 8.34 5.60 2.08
CA GLU A 85 8.70 6.33 0.88
C GLU A 85 7.71 6.10 -0.24
N ASN A 86 7.24 7.18 -0.84
CA ASN A 86 6.45 7.12 -2.05
C ASN A 86 7.36 6.75 -3.21
N GLN A 87 6.77 6.28 -4.29
CA GLN A 87 7.54 5.86 -5.44
C GLN A 87 8.47 6.95 -5.95
N LEU A 88 7.98 8.18 -6.02
CA LEU A 88 8.80 9.28 -6.50
C LEU A 88 9.93 9.64 -5.54
N GLN A 89 9.68 9.51 -4.26
CA GLN A 89 10.68 9.83 -3.25
C GLN A 89 11.82 8.82 -3.25
N VAL A 90 11.49 7.58 -3.51
CA VAL A 90 12.52 6.55 -3.58
C VAL A 90 13.54 6.90 -4.65
N GLN A 91 13.07 7.44 -5.77
CA GLN A 91 13.96 7.82 -6.85
C GLN A 91 14.77 9.06 -6.52
N SER A 92 14.23 9.97 -5.74
CA SER A 92 14.90 11.23 -5.45
C SER A 92 15.89 11.14 -4.30
N VAL A 93 15.75 10.14 -3.45
CA VAL A 93 16.61 9.98 -2.29
C VAL A 93 18.01 9.53 -2.67
N HIS A 94 18.11 8.92 -3.79
CA HIS A 94 19.37 8.35 -4.24
C HIS A 94 19.96 9.12 -5.39
#